data_239b3d16a6098db2a23341c868b99bb7
#
_entry.id   239b3d16a6098db2a23341c868b99bb7
#
_cell.length_a   1.000
_cell.length_b   1.000
_cell.length_c   1.000
_cell.angle_alpha   90.00
_cell.angle_beta   90.00
_cell.angle_gamma   90.00
#
_symmetry.space_group_name_H-M   'P 1'
#
loop_
_entity.id
_entity.type
_entity.pdbx_description
1 polymer ?
#
loop_
_entity_poly.entity_id
_entity_poly.type
_entity_poly.pdbx_seq_one_letter_code
_entity_poly.pdbx_strand_id
1 'polypeptide(L)'
;MKTTIYLNDWFYNSGIVGFLRILDYNNDNFAEIKENYITFETNKLKNFHKYYFKYFFDKYNVGLRTKEKIEKSFEKIVNFLNDETLDNKEIKKIQENLKTEKKYVKDIIKKQLDKIKKYDDVTYTNILNEYNKIDKIKTKEDVDEINHIKEIITKEIQKDSINKRLTLNLFKSILSKNYFGQISFLNVVKNALTFEEQEKIMYKDYISNIIEIDFIDEILHDKYKIEELKILIKDKLDNQEISKEVIQIYTNIQKRFIDKEKSLDEIKDYIQKNVFAHCYMCENDKSLTSNYSEGNFIPLAVSSDNMKNFFWNQNAEFPICDVCKLILFCIPAGISSVKKTTKENVNGQVVHREKEVNGFVNYDTSVDDLLKMNNYLSQTSKVDKSIYNPYEELILNIVEQQKNLQEWQLENIFIVEFETEYLAFSRIEYFNIKRYIAKFFVEYSQNTLNIMKDYRYKIQIMDYILKNKDLKYIINSRLREELSKETQNGFNSFIATRIRLILNLLKKEDMEMDERVKKNNAKLSVLYNLGVSIHEELKAKKEDNKLDGYTYKMLNSIKSGNKKEFMDVVIRIHMSMGKDISPIFLEVMQDTDLDFESIGHSFISGLISNKFEKKDE
;
A
#
# COMPACT_ATOMS: atom_id res chain seq x y z
N MET A 1 12.69 31.22 -10.54
CA MET A 1 11.25 31.56 -10.59
C MET A 1 10.54 30.95 -9.40
N LYS A 2 9.47 31.60 -8.87
CA LYS A 2 8.62 30.99 -7.83
C LYS A 2 7.53 30.16 -8.51
N THR A 3 7.36 28.90 -8.08
CA THR A 3 6.34 27.99 -8.59
C THR A 3 5.39 27.58 -7.48
N THR A 4 4.15 27.25 -7.86
CA THR A 4 3.08 26.82 -6.95
C THR A 4 2.50 25.52 -7.47
N ILE A 5 2.36 24.53 -6.58
CA ILE A 5 1.83 23.20 -6.88
C ILE A 5 0.61 22.97 -6.00
N TYR A 6 -0.56 22.92 -6.62
CA TYR A 6 -1.84 22.68 -5.94
C TYR A 6 -2.10 21.19 -5.75
N LEU A 7 -2.89 20.85 -4.72
CA LEU A 7 -3.50 19.53 -4.60
C LEU A 7 -4.40 19.28 -5.81
N ASN A 8 -4.37 18.04 -6.30
CA ASN A 8 -5.12 17.59 -7.47
C ASN A 8 -5.65 16.17 -7.22
N ASP A 9 -5.60 15.28 -8.20
CA ASP A 9 -5.95 13.88 -8.02
C ASP A 9 -5.00 13.14 -7.04
N TRP A 10 -5.42 11.97 -6.59
CA TRP A 10 -4.67 11.17 -5.62
C TRP A 10 -3.26 10.81 -6.11
N PHE A 11 -3.09 10.62 -7.42
CA PHE A 11 -1.81 10.20 -7.98
C PHE A 11 -0.79 11.33 -7.91
N TYR A 12 -1.21 12.54 -8.30
CA TYR A 12 -0.38 13.75 -8.18
C TYR A 12 -0.12 14.12 -6.72
N ASN A 13 -1.14 14.01 -5.86
CA ASN A 13 -1.02 14.25 -4.42
C ASN A 13 -0.02 13.28 -3.77
N SER A 14 0.04 12.03 -4.22
CA SER A 14 1.07 11.10 -3.75
C SER A 14 2.49 11.54 -4.15
N GLY A 15 2.63 12.19 -5.29
CA GLY A 15 3.87 12.84 -5.71
C GLY A 15 4.27 14.00 -4.80
N ILE A 16 3.31 14.86 -4.42
CA ILE A 16 3.53 15.97 -3.49
C ILE A 16 4.01 15.45 -2.13
N VAL A 17 3.32 14.45 -1.57
CA VAL A 17 3.75 13.79 -0.32
C VAL A 17 5.16 13.21 -0.45
N GLY A 18 5.45 12.56 -1.57
CA GLY A 18 6.77 12.01 -1.86
C GLY A 18 7.86 13.06 -1.96
N PHE A 19 7.58 14.17 -2.62
CA PHE A 19 8.48 15.31 -2.73
C PHE A 19 8.83 15.89 -1.35
N LEU A 20 7.82 16.16 -0.52
CA LEU A 20 8.01 16.67 0.83
C LEU A 20 8.80 15.70 1.71
N ARG A 21 8.53 14.38 1.62
CA ARG A 21 9.30 13.35 2.34
C ARG A 21 10.76 13.30 1.92
N ILE A 22 11.05 13.47 0.63
CA ILE A 22 12.45 13.51 0.14
C ILE A 22 13.18 14.74 0.68
N LEU A 23 12.52 15.91 0.71
CA LEU A 23 13.09 17.12 1.27
C LEU A 23 13.36 16.98 2.77
N ASP A 24 12.37 16.54 3.53
CA ASP A 24 12.47 16.32 4.98
C ASP A 24 13.59 15.35 5.33
N TYR A 25 13.69 14.23 4.60
CA TYR A 25 14.76 13.24 4.77
C TYR A 25 16.16 13.82 4.59
N ASN A 26 16.31 14.83 3.72
CA ASN A 26 17.58 15.50 3.46
C ASN A 26 17.79 16.78 4.31
N ASN A 27 16.87 17.08 5.24
CA ASN A 27 16.89 18.29 6.08
C ASN A 27 16.98 19.61 5.27
N ASP A 28 16.36 19.65 4.09
CA ASP A 28 16.33 20.82 3.21
C ASP A 28 14.89 21.17 2.81
N ASN A 29 14.11 21.65 3.79
CA ASN A 29 12.69 21.95 3.67
C ASN A 29 12.47 23.34 3.07
N PHE A 30 12.87 23.56 1.81
CA PHE A 30 12.69 24.82 1.10
C PHE A 30 11.27 25.07 0.57
N ALA A 31 10.41 24.05 0.56
CA ALA A 31 9.02 24.19 0.13
C ALA A 31 8.15 24.73 1.27
N GLU A 32 7.50 25.86 1.03
CA GLU A 32 6.50 26.42 1.95
C GLU A 32 5.18 25.67 1.76
N ILE A 33 4.65 25.09 2.84
CA ILE A 33 3.36 24.42 2.87
C ILE A 33 2.27 25.43 3.16
N LYS A 34 1.23 25.45 2.34
CA LYS A 34 0.00 26.22 2.51
C LYS A 34 -1.18 25.25 2.60
N GLU A 35 -2.38 25.77 2.79
CA GLU A 35 -3.57 24.95 2.99
C GLU A 35 -3.74 23.92 1.86
N ASN A 36 -3.86 24.34 0.61
CA ASN A 36 -4.12 23.48 -0.55
C ASN A 36 -3.00 23.45 -1.62
N TYR A 37 -1.84 24.02 -1.31
CA TYR A 37 -0.70 24.03 -2.23
C TYR A 37 0.64 24.10 -1.49
N ILE A 38 1.70 23.77 -2.21
CA ILE A 38 3.08 24.07 -1.82
C ILE A 38 3.68 25.08 -2.77
N THR A 39 4.61 25.91 -2.28
CA THR A 39 5.31 26.88 -3.12
C THR A 39 6.80 26.90 -2.82
N PHE A 40 7.61 27.06 -3.84
CA PHE A 40 9.07 27.13 -3.72
C PHE A 40 9.69 27.83 -4.93
N GLU A 41 10.97 28.19 -4.80
CA GLU A 41 11.76 28.69 -5.91
C GLU A 41 12.40 27.56 -6.69
N THR A 42 12.27 27.56 -8.01
CA THR A 42 12.77 26.51 -8.93
C THR A 42 14.28 26.31 -8.86
N ASN A 43 15.06 27.37 -8.58
CA ASN A 43 16.52 27.29 -8.40
C ASN A 43 16.93 26.40 -7.21
N LYS A 44 16.06 26.20 -6.21
CA LYS A 44 16.28 25.28 -5.09
C LYS A 44 16.31 23.83 -5.50
N LEU A 45 15.74 23.50 -6.66
CA LEU A 45 15.74 22.12 -7.19
C LEU A 45 17.11 21.67 -7.74
N LYS A 46 18.10 22.56 -7.87
CA LYS A 46 19.41 22.25 -8.46
C LYS A 46 20.06 20.97 -7.91
N ASN A 47 19.91 20.69 -6.63
CA ASN A 47 20.46 19.49 -5.98
C ASN A 47 19.44 18.38 -5.74
N PHE A 48 18.21 18.50 -6.21
CA PHE A 48 17.13 17.57 -5.89
C PHE A 48 17.42 16.13 -6.39
N HIS A 49 18.11 15.96 -7.53
CA HIS A 49 18.54 14.64 -8.02
C HIS A 49 19.37 13.89 -6.98
N LYS A 50 20.27 14.57 -6.24
CA LYS A 50 21.07 13.95 -5.16
C LYS A 50 20.19 13.54 -4.00
N TYR A 51 19.22 14.37 -3.61
CA TYR A 51 18.27 14.06 -2.54
C TYR A 51 17.40 12.85 -2.88
N TYR A 52 16.92 12.79 -4.12
CA TYR A 52 16.14 11.67 -4.65
C TYR A 52 16.92 10.35 -4.57
N PHE A 53 18.13 10.32 -5.12
CA PHE A 53 18.95 9.13 -5.16
C PHE A 53 19.39 8.69 -3.75
N LYS A 54 19.76 9.64 -2.87
CA LYS A 54 20.10 9.34 -1.48
C LYS A 54 18.89 8.72 -0.73
N TYR A 55 17.70 9.31 -0.86
CA TYR A 55 16.48 8.79 -0.23
C TYR A 55 16.22 7.33 -0.62
N PHE A 56 16.24 7.02 -1.91
CA PHE A 56 15.97 5.66 -2.38
C PHE A 56 17.14 4.71 -2.12
N PHE A 57 18.37 5.19 -2.14
CA PHE A 57 19.51 4.40 -1.73
C PHE A 57 19.36 3.93 -0.28
N ASP A 58 19.09 4.82 0.64
CA ASP A 58 18.95 4.48 2.05
C ASP A 58 17.70 3.62 2.31
N LYS A 59 16.58 3.94 1.65
CA LYS A 59 15.34 3.15 1.72
C LYS A 59 15.53 1.70 1.27
N TYR A 60 16.36 1.45 0.26
CA TYR A 60 16.56 0.12 -0.35
C TYR A 60 17.95 -0.47 -0.13
N ASN A 61 18.75 0.07 0.77
CA ASN A 61 20.14 -0.29 1.01
C ASN A 61 20.34 -1.82 1.14
N VAL A 62 20.92 -2.44 0.09
CA VAL A 62 21.11 -3.89 0.01
C VAL A 62 22.17 -4.34 1.01
N GLY A 63 23.26 -3.59 1.15
CA GLY A 63 24.36 -3.91 2.07
C GLY A 63 23.86 -3.99 3.50
N LEU A 64 23.12 -2.95 3.96
CA LEU A 64 22.57 -2.91 5.31
C LEU A 64 21.55 -4.03 5.55
N ARG A 65 20.58 -4.20 4.65
CA ARG A 65 19.54 -5.23 4.78
C ARG A 65 20.09 -6.65 4.75
N THR A 66 21.14 -6.88 3.95
CA THR A 66 21.79 -8.18 3.86
C THR A 66 22.58 -8.45 5.12
N LYS A 67 23.33 -7.45 5.63
CA LYS A 67 24.04 -7.51 6.90
C LYS A 67 23.11 -7.91 8.05
N GLU A 68 22.01 -7.16 8.25
CA GLU A 68 21.04 -7.44 9.33
C GLU A 68 20.47 -8.87 9.28
N LYS A 69 20.16 -9.37 8.07
CA LYS A 69 19.66 -10.74 7.89
C LYS A 69 20.73 -11.78 8.23
N ILE A 70 21.95 -11.57 7.77
CA ILE A 70 23.09 -12.46 8.03
C ILE A 70 23.39 -12.48 9.53
N GLU A 71 23.47 -11.33 10.18
CA GLU A 71 23.73 -11.21 11.61
C GLU A 71 22.67 -11.95 12.44
N LYS A 72 21.38 -11.70 12.20
CA LYS A 72 20.28 -12.39 12.89
C LYS A 72 20.33 -13.91 12.70
N SER A 73 20.68 -14.39 11.52
CA SER A 73 20.77 -15.82 11.25
C SER A 73 22.00 -16.46 11.88
N PHE A 74 23.14 -15.79 11.87
CA PHE A 74 24.32 -16.28 12.57
C PHE A 74 24.13 -16.29 14.10
N GLU A 75 23.45 -15.29 14.68
CA GLU A 75 23.05 -15.30 16.09
C GLU A 75 22.21 -16.54 16.44
N LYS A 76 21.24 -16.89 15.59
CA LYS A 76 20.47 -18.12 15.80
C LYS A 76 21.33 -19.38 15.69
N ILE A 77 22.24 -19.43 14.73
CA ILE A 77 23.18 -20.55 14.58
C ILE A 77 24.02 -20.69 15.84
N VAL A 78 24.58 -19.59 16.38
CA VAL A 78 25.34 -19.59 17.64
C VAL A 78 24.48 -20.06 18.82
N ASN A 79 23.22 -19.61 18.90
CA ASN A 79 22.30 -20.06 19.94
C ASN A 79 22.03 -21.56 19.86
N PHE A 80 21.82 -22.13 18.67
CA PHE A 80 21.65 -23.56 18.46
C PHE A 80 22.91 -24.38 18.83
N LEU A 81 24.10 -23.82 18.57
CA LEU A 81 25.36 -24.50 18.96
C LEU A 81 25.66 -24.46 20.46
N ASN A 82 25.12 -23.44 21.15
CA ASN A 82 25.29 -23.28 22.61
C ASN A 82 24.18 -23.96 23.40
N ASP A 83 23.19 -24.57 22.78
CA ASP A 83 22.09 -25.26 23.46
C ASP A 83 22.57 -26.60 24.00
N GLU A 84 22.59 -26.75 25.32
CA GLU A 84 23.11 -27.92 26.05
C GLU A 84 21.99 -28.87 26.51
N THR A 85 20.90 -28.97 25.78
CA THR A 85 19.79 -29.90 26.09
C THR A 85 20.21 -31.36 26.00
N LEU A 86 19.79 -32.16 27.00
CA LEU A 86 20.11 -33.59 27.11
C LEU A 86 19.08 -34.53 26.51
N ASP A 87 17.92 -34.01 26.02
CA ASP A 87 16.87 -34.84 25.42
C ASP A 87 17.17 -35.16 23.93
N ASN A 88 17.20 -36.44 23.59
CA ASN A 88 17.48 -36.91 22.23
C ASN A 88 16.49 -36.39 21.15
N LYS A 89 15.24 -36.08 21.51
CA LYS A 89 14.27 -35.50 20.58
C LYS A 89 14.58 -34.02 20.31
N GLU A 90 14.97 -33.30 21.35
CA GLU A 90 15.34 -31.89 21.24
C GLU A 90 16.67 -31.73 20.49
N ILE A 91 17.64 -32.59 20.70
CA ILE A 91 18.91 -32.62 19.95
C ILE A 91 18.66 -32.77 18.45
N LYS A 92 17.79 -33.69 18.02
CA LYS A 92 17.43 -33.86 16.61
C LYS A 92 16.78 -32.60 16.04
N LYS A 93 15.87 -31.97 16.79
CA LYS A 93 15.19 -30.73 16.40
C LYS A 93 16.19 -29.56 16.26
N ILE A 94 17.13 -29.44 17.19
CA ILE A 94 18.20 -28.43 17.13
C ILE A 94 19.07 -28.64 15.88
N GLN A 95 19.46 -29.88 15.57
CA GLN A 95 20.24 -30.20 14.36
C GLN A 95 19.48 -29.88 13.06
N GLU A 96 18.18 -30.14 13.00
CA GLU A 96 17.34 -29.76 11.86
C GLU A 96 17.21 -28.25 11.72
N ASN A 97 17.01 -27.53 12.83
CA ASN A 97 16.96 -26.07 12.85
C ASN A 97 18.30 -25.46 12.42
N LEU A 98 19.40 -25.97 12.92
CA LEU A 98 20.75 -25.55 12.53
C LEU A 98 20.99 -25.74 11.02
N LYS A 99 20.62 -26.91 10.48
CA LYS A 99 20.72 -27.18 9.05
C LYS A 99 19.86 -26.21 8.21
N THR A 100 18.66 -25.93 8.69
CA THR A 100 17.72 -25.02 8.02
C THR A 100 18.25 -23.59 8.03
N GLU A 101 18.76 -23.10 9.16
CA GLU A 101 19.26 -21.74 9.28
C GLU A 101 20.56 -21.53 8.47
N LYS A 102 21.46 -22.54 8.44
CA LYS A 102 22.64 -22.52 7.56
C LYS A 102 22.25 -22.42 6.09
N LYS A 103 21.27 -23.21 5.65
CA LYS A 103 20.75 -23.15 4.29
C LYS A 103 20.20 -21.76 4.00
N TYR A 104 19.46 -21.17 4.91
CA TYR A 104 18.88 -19.83 4.76
C TYR A 104 19.97 -18.74 4.60
N VAL A 105 21.01 -18.76 5.45
CA VAL A 105 22.16 -17.84 5.31
C VAL A 105 22.84 -18.02 3.97
N LYS A 106 23.09 -19.27 3.58
CA LYS A 106 23.71 -19.58 2.29
C LYS A 106 22.88 -19.07 1.10
N ASP A 107 21.56 -19.21 1.16
CA ASP A 107 20.66 -18.71 0.11
C ASP A 107 20.69 -17.18 0.02
N ILE A 108 20.75 -16.47 1.16
CA ILE A 108 20.89 -15.01 1.20
C ILE A 108 22.21 -14.58 0.54
N ILE A 109 23.33 -15.20 0.92
CA ILE A 109 24.66 -14.86 0.41
C ILE A 109 24.76 -15.19 -1.08
N LYS A 110 24.30 -16.38 -1.51
CA LYS A 110 24.33 -16.84 -2.89
C LYS A 110 23.58 -15.88 -3.81
N LYS A 111 22.42 -15.40 -3.38
CA LYS A 111 21.62 -14.41 -4.13
C LYS A 111 22.37 -13.11 -4.41
N GLN A 112 23.29 -12.70 -3.55
CA GLN A 112 24.15 -11.54 -3.79
C GLN A 112 25.38 -11.92 -4.60
N LEU A 113 25.99 -13.08 -4.33
CA LEU A 113 27.15 -13.58 -5.10
C LEU A 113 26.87 -13.65 -6.59
N ASP A 114 25.72 -14.19 -7.01
CA ASP A 114 25.32 -14.32 -8.41
C ASP A 114 25.24 -12.95 -9.13
N LYS A 115 25.00 -11.90 -8.37
CA LYS A 115 25.00 -10.52 -8.89
C LYS A 115 26.40 -9.92 -8.90
N ILE A 116 27.16 -10.07 -7.80
CA ILE A 116 28.51 -9.52 -7.63
C ILE A 116 29.48 -10.08 -8.66
N LYS A 117 29.36 -11.36 -8.99
CA LYS A 117 30.16 -12.03 -10.02
C LYS A 117 30.23 -11.28 -11.35
N LYS A 118 29.20 -10.50 -11.67
CA LYS A 118 29.11 -9.72 -12.93
C LYS A 118 29.90 -8.42 -12.89
N TYR A 119 30.39 -7.99 -11.72
CA TYR A 119 30.92 -6.65 -11.51
C TYR A 119 32.31 -6.62 -10.89
N ASP A 120 32.61 -7.59 -10.00
CA ASP A 120 33.83 -7.59 -9.20
C ASP A 120 34.22 -9.02 -8.81
N ASP A 121 35.18 -9.59 -9.56
CA ASP A 121 35.66 -10.95 -9.34
C ASP A 121 36.44 -11.08 -8.02
N VAL A 122 37.11 -10.02 -7.55
CA VAL A 122 37.86 -10.04 -6.28
C VAL A 122 36.92 -10.17 -5.11
N THR A 123 35.92 -9.29 -5.03
CA THR A 123 34.90 -9.34 -3.99
C THR A 123 34.08 -10.64 -4.05
N TYR A 124 33.75 -11.11 -5.26
CA TYR A 124 33.10 -12.40 -5.46
C TYR A 124 33.90 -13.54 -4.85
N THR A 125 35.23 -13.62 -5.15
CA THR A 125 36.09 -14.68 -4.66
C THR A 125 36.25 -14.64 -3.13
N ASN A 126 36.40 -13.45 -2.56
CA ASN A 126 36.47 -13.28 -1.09
C ASN A 126 35.22 -13.81 -0.40
N ILE A 127 34.05 -13.42 -0.87
CA ILE A 127 32.78 -13.88 -0.29
C ILE A 127 32.58 -15.39 -0.52
N LEU A 128 32.94 -15.92 -1.70
CA LEU A 128 32.79 -17.33 -2.03
C LEU A 128 33.64 -18.23 -1.13
N ASN A 129 34.85 -17.81 -0.79
CA ASN A 129 35.71 -18.54 0.12
C ASN A 129 35.08 -18.69 1.52
N GLU A 130 34.54 -17.61 2.04
CA GLU A 130 33.86 -17.64 3.33
C GLU A 130 32.51 -18.39 3.28
N TYR A 131 31.76 -18.25 2.19
CA TYR A 131 30.52 -18.99 1.94
C TYR A 131 30.73 -20.52 2.00
N ASN A 132 31.84 -21.02 1.47
CA ASN A 132 32.14 -22.45 1.48
C ASN A 132 32.51 -23.00 2.86
N LYS A 133 32.94 -22.13 3.78
CA LYS A 133 33.23 -22.52 5.18
C LYS A 133 31.98 -22.76 6.02
N ILE A 134 30.84 -22.15 5.66
CA ILE A 134 29.57 -22.26 6.43
C ILE A 134 29.13 -23.72 6.63
N ASP A 135 29.37 -24.61 5.66
CA ASP A 135 29.00 -26.02 5.78
C ASP A 135 29.83 -26.77 6.83
N LYS A 136 31.07 -26.30 7.10
CA LYS A 136 31.99 -26.94 8.06
C LYS A 136 31.65 -26.65 9.51
N ILE A 137 30.87 -25.63 9.78
CA ILE A 137 30.41 -25.27 11.14
C ILE A 137 29.57 -26.41 11.72
N LYS A 138 29.97 -27.02 12.82
CA LYS A 138 29.26 -28.15 13.45
C LYS A 138 29.14 -28.07 14.96
N THR A 139 30.12 -27.45 15.63
CA THR A 139 30.27 -27.49 17.07
C THR A 139 30.37 -26.10 17.68
N LYS A 140 30.32 -26.02 19.00
CA LYS A 140 30.47 -24.79 19.79
C LYS A 140 31.85 -24.13 19.59
N GLU A 141 32.87 -24.93 19.28
CA GLU A 141 34.23 -24.45 19.02
C GLU A 141 34.32 -23.61 17.73
N ASP A 142 33.35 -23.75 16.81
CA ASP A 142 33.31 -23.03 15.55
C ASP A 142 32.74 -21.60 15.66
N VAL A 143 32.39 -21.12 16.87
CA VAL A 143 31.76 -19.81 17.08
C VAL A 143 32.67 -18.65 16.65
N ASP A 144 33.98 -18.76 16.88
CA ASP A 144 34.95 -17.75 16.45
C ASP A 144 35.06 -17.69 14.92
N GLU A 145 35.00 -18.86 14.25
CA GLU A 145 34.99 -18.93 12.80
C GLU A 145 33.70 -18.32 12.22
N ILE A 146 32.56 -18.51 12.89
CA ILE A 146 31.28 -17.85 12.51
C ILE A 146 31.42 -16.34 12.54
N ASN A 147 32.00 -15.77 13.59
CA ASN A 147 32.19 -14.33 13.71
C ASN A 147 33.11 -13.79 12.62
N HIS A 148 34.17 -14.51 12.31
CA HIS A 148 35.10 -14.16 11.23
C HIS A 148 34.42 -14.18 9.84
N ILE A 149 33.69 -15.27 9.53
CA ILE A 149 32.91 -15.39 8.29
C ILE A 149 31.91 -14.23 8.15
N LYS A 150 31.14 -13.97 9.23
CA LYS A 150 30.15 -12.88 9.29
C LYS A 150 30.79 -11.54 8.99
N GLU A 151 31.92 -11.22 9.63
CA GLU A 151 32.61 -9.94 9.47
C GLU A 151 33.09 -9.72 8.05
N ILE A 152 33.76 -10.72 7.44
CA ILE A 152 34.27 -10.61 6.09
C ILE A 152 33.12 -10.44 5.09
N ILE A 153 32.10 -11.29 5.14
CA ILE A 153 30.99 -11.24 4.20
C ILE A 153 30.24 -9.90 4.29
N THR A 154 29.96 -9.43 5.50
CA THR A 154 29.24 -8.17 5.69
C THR A 154 30.07 -6.97 5.24
N LYS A 155 31.37 -6.96 5.50
CA LYS A 155 32.31 -5.93 5.05
C LYS A 155 32.39 -5.87 3.51
N GLU A 156 32.55 -7.03 2.87
CA GLU A 156 32.64 -7.11 1.41
C GLU A 156 31.36 -6.63 0.71
N ILE A 157 30.18 -7.02 1.20
CA ILE A 157 28.88 -6.59 0.65
C ILE A 157 28.64 -5.08 0.90
N GLN A 158 29.15 -4.53 1.99
CA GLN A 158 29.03 -3.11 2.33
C GLN A 158 30.07 -2.21 1.64
N LYS A 159 31.02 -2.74 0.88
CA LYS A 159 31.91 -1.90 0.07
C LYS A 159 31.09 -0.93 -0.78
N ASP A 160 31.46 0.34 -0.78
CA ASP A 160 30.67 1.42 -1.40
C ASP A 160 30.36 1.11 -2.87
N SER A 161 31.34 0.68 -3.65
CA SER A 161 31.18 0.30 -5.06
C SER A 161 30.18 -0.84 -5.28
N ILE A 162 30.19 -1.85 -4.41
CA ILE A 162 29.28 -3.01 -4.48
C ILE A 162 27.88 -2.64 -4.00
N ASN A 163 27.79 -2.02 -2.82
CA ASN A 163 26.51 -1.66 -2.23
C ASN A 163 25.75 -0.66 -3.10
N LYS A 164 26.41 0.39 -3.61
CA LYS A 164 25.80 1.36 -4.53
C LYS A 164 25.21 0.66 -5.76
N ARG A 165 25.94 -0.26 -6.35
CA ARG A 165 25.49 -0.96 -7.56
C ARG A 165 24.34 -1.92 -7.30
N LEU A 166 24.43 -2.73 -6.24
CA LEU A 166 23.37 -3.65 -5.85
C LEU A 166 22.09 -2.91 -5.47
N THR A 167 22.23 -1.83 -4.71
CA THR A 167 21.10 -0.99 -4.27
C THR A 167 20.46 -0.24 -5.42
N LEU A 168 21.26 0.37 -6.31
CA LEU A 168 20.77 1.01 -7.53
C LEU A 168 19.93 0.05 -8.38
N ASN A 169 20.46 -1.14 -8.67
CA ASN A 169 19.76 -2.11 -9.48
C ASN A 169 18.48 -2.63 -8.81
N LEU A 170 18.48 -2.74 -7.48
CA LEU A 170 17.28 -3.12 -6.72
C LEU A 170 16.21 -2.06 -6.82
N PHE A 171 16.50 -0.81 -6.47
CA PHE A 171 15.45 0.21 -6.48
C PHE A 171 15.00 0.56 -7.91
N LYS A 172 15.89 0.56 -8.91
CA LYS A 172 15.49 0.67 -10.33
C LYS A 172 14.47 -0.41 -10.71
N SER A 173 14.74 -1.66 -10.34
CA SER A 173 13.83 -2.77 -10.62
C SER A 173 12.48 -2.60 -9.90
N ILE A 174 12.48 -2.17 -8.64
CA ILE A 174 11.24 -1.95 -7.86
C ILE A 174 10.45 -0.78 -8.45
N LEU A 175 11.09 0.35 -8.71
CA LEU A 175 10.42 1.54 -9.21
C LEU A 175 9.87 1.32 -10.62
N SER A 176 10.65 0.67 -11.51
CA SER A 176 10.20 0.36 -12.86
C SER A 176 9.11 -0.72 -12.90
N LYS A 177 9.10 -1.65 -11.94
CA LYS A 177 8.05 -2.68 -11.86
C LYS A 177 6.72 -2.12 -11.34
N ASN A 178 6.78 -1.24 -10.33
CA ASN A 178 5.60 -0.87 -9.56
C ASN A 178 5.03 0.50 -9.95
N TYR A 179 5.85 1.41 -10.49
CA TYR A 179 5.44 2.81 -10.68
C TYR A 179 5.71 3.34 -12.07
N PHE A 180 6.88 3.04 -12.65
CA PHE A 180 7.32 3.67 -13.88
C PHE A 180 7.65 2.66 -14.97
N GLY A 181 7.44 3.09 -16.23
CA GLY A 181 7.98 2.40 -17.39
C GLY A 181 9.49 2.66 -17.58
N GLN A 182 9.92 2.86 -18.81
CA GLN A 182 11.31 3.07 -19.16
C GLN A 182 11.70 4.55 -19.07
N ILE A 183 11.86 5.06 -17.86
CA ILE A 183 12.36 6.43 -17.62
C ILE A 183 13.90 6.42 -17.76
N SER A 184 14.50 7.50 -18.31
CA SER A 184 15.91 7.55 -18.67
C SER A 184 16.87 7.21 -17.53
N PHE A 185 16.65 7.78 -16.35
CA PHE A 185 17.49 7.57 -15.16
C PHE A 185 17.14 6.33 -14.33
N LEU A 186 16.05 5.61 -14.66
CA LEU A 186 15.62 4.36 -14.01
C LEU A 186 15.59 3.17 -14.97
N ASN A 187 16.13 3.32 -16.18
CA ASN A 187 16.09 2.27 -17.20
C ASN A 187 16.83 1.02 -16.74
N VAL A 188 16.09 -0.08 -16.55
CA VAL A 188 16.61 -1.37 -16.08
C VAL A 188 17.50 -2.07 -17.11
N VAL A 189 17.35 -1.76 -18.39
CA VAL A 189 18.18 -2.34 -19.46
C VAL A 189 19.62 -1.78 -19.40
N LYS A 190 19.77 -0.52 -18.97
CA LYS A 190 21.08 0.12 -18.81
C LYS A 190 21.73 -0.26 -17.47
N ASN A 191 22.06 -1.52 -17.27
CA ASN A 191 22.65 -2.02 -16.01
C ASN A 191 24.15 -1.74 -15.86
N ALA A 192 24.82 -1.27 -16.90
CA ALA A 192 26.25 -0.93 -16.87
C ALA A 192 26.53 0.43 -16.20
N LEU A 193 25.57 1.33 -16.17
CA LEU A 193 25.75 2.67 -15.61
C LEU A 193 25.92 2.63 -14.08
N THR A 194 26.83 3.47 -13.59
CA THR A 194 27.09 3.64 -12.16
C THR A 194 25.97 4.46 -11.48
N PHE A 195 26.01 4.53 -10.16
CA PHE A 195 25.08 5.33 -9.37
C PHE A 195 25.18 6.82 -9.76
N GLU A 196 26.40 7.32 -9.85
CA GLU A 196 26.71 8.72 -10.18
C GLU A 196 26.31 9.08 -11.63
N GLU A 197 26.45 8.14 -12.56
CA GLU A 197 26.02 8.35 -13.96
C GLU A 197 24.49 8.43 -14.07
N GLN A 198 23.75 7.59 -13.34
CA GLN A 198 22.28 7.64 -13.31
C GLN A 198 21.79 8.94 -12.66
N GLU A 199 22.43 9.38 -11.59
CA GLU A 199 22.15 10.65 -10.93
C GLU A 199 22.36 11.84 -11.89
N LYS A 200 23.45 11.85 -12.66
CA LYS A 200 23.70 12.85 -13.69
C LYS A 200 22.66 12.83 -14.82
N ILE A 201 22.17 11.66 -15.20
CA ILE A 201 21.09 11.55 -16.19
C ILE A 201 19.81 12.22 -15.68
N MET A 202 19.43 12.01 -14.42
CA MET A 202 18.28 12.69 -13.83
C MET A 202 18.45 14.21 -13.82
N TYR A 203 19.64 14.69 -13.46
CA TYR A 203 19.94 16.12 -13.52
C TYR A 203 19.79 16.64 -14.95
N LYS A 204 20.48 16.01 -15.91
CA LYS A 204 20.52 16.46 -17.29
C LYS A 204 19.14 16.46 -17.97
N ASP A 205 18.37 15.38 -17.80
CA ASP A 205 17.14 15.20 -18.58
C ASP A 205 15.93 15.92 -17.96
N TYR A 206 15.98 16.28 -16.65
CA TYR A 206 14.82 16.87 -15.94
C TYR A 206 15.15 18.13 -15.15
N ILE A 207 16.18 18.10 -14.31
CA ILE A 207 16.48 19.26 -13.45
C ILE A 207 17.04 20.42 -14.26
N SER A 208 17.93 20.14 -15.21
CA SER A 208 18.47 21.18 -16.08
C SER A 208 17.38 21.90 -16.87
N ASN A 209 16.37 21.17 -17.34
CA ASN A 209 15.21 21.75 -18.03
C ASN A 209 14.52 22.81 -17.17
N ILE A 210 14.26 22.51 -15.89
CA ILE A 210 13.60 23.46 -14.97
C ILE A 210 14.42 24.73 -14.83
N ILE A 211 15.75 24.62 -14.71
CA ILE A 211 16.64 25.76 -14.58
C ILE A 211 16.72 26.56 -15.88
N GLU A 212 16.78 25.88 -17.01
CA GLU A 212 16.86 26.51 -18.32
C GLU A 212 15.55 27.16 -18.76
N ILE A 213 14.41 26.63 -18.34
CA ILE A 213 13.08 27.26 -18.52
C ILE A 213 13.06 28.62 -17.81
N ASP A 214 13.63 28.72 -16.60
CA ASP A 214 13.72 30.01 -15.90
C ASP A 214 14.55 31.03 -16.71
N PHE A 215 15.65 30.60 -17.32
CA PHE A 215 16.46 31.47 -18.18
C PHE A 215 15.71 31.87 -19.46
N ILE A 216 15.00 30.94 -20.10
CA ILE A 216 14.20 31.24 -21.31
C ILE A 216 13.07 32.22 -20.97
N ASP A 217 12.45 32.07 -19.81
CA ASP A 217 11.42 33.00 -19.33
C ASP A 217 11.98 34.40 -19.04
N GLU A 218 13.21 34.49 -18.52
CA GLU A 218 13.90 35.75 -18.33
C GLU A 218 14.17 36.51 -19.64
N ILE A 219 14.33 35.80 -20.77
CA ILE A 219 14.44 36.44 -22.10
C ILE A 219 13.12 37.11 -22.48
N LEU A 220 11.99 36.53 -22.16
CA LEU A 220 10.67 37.11 -22.43
C LEU A 220 10.43 38.40 -21.65
N HIS A 221 11.03 38.53 -20.47
CA HIS A 221 10.87 39.67 -19.54
C HIS A 221 11.95 40.73 -19.68
N ASP A 222 12.63 40.82 -20.83
CA ASP A 222 13.63 41.86 -21.13
C ASP A 222 14.84 41.95 -20.17
N LYS A 223 15.17 40.84 -19.52
CA LYS A 223 16.29 40.82 -18.58
C LYS A 223 17.65 40.94 -19.29
N TYR A 224 17.74 40.57 -20.56
CA TYR A 224 18.98 40.56 -21.33
C TYR A 224 18.88 41.40 -22.58
N LYS A 225 19.99 42.09 -22.90
CA LYS A 225 20.19 42.74 -24.21
C LYS A 225 20.64 41.68 -25.22
N ILE A 226 20.43 41.98 -26.51
CA ILE A 226 20.73 41.00 -27.60
C ILE A 226 22.22 40.60 -27.63
N GLU A 227 23.13 41.52 -27.32
CA GLU A 227 24.56 41.21 -27.28
C GLU A 227 24.95 40.30 -26.10
N GLU A 228 24.33 40.50 -24.95
CA GLU A 228 24.50 39.63 -23.79
C GLU A 228 23.92 38.23 -24.06
N LEU A 229 22.75 38.19 -24.72
CA LEU A 229 22.08 36.96 -25.07
C LEU A 229 22.89 36.10 -26.05
N LYS A 230 23.59 36.73 -27.02
CA LYS A 230 24.51 36.03 -27.95
C LYS A 230 25.60 35.27 -27.20
N ILE A 231 26.21 35.90 -26.22
CA ILE A 231 27.28 35.30 -25.39
C ILE A 231 26.72 34.16 -24.56
N LEU A 232 25.62 34.41 -23.83
CA LEU A 232 25.00 33.43 -22.93
C LEU A 232 24.52 32.18 -23.66
N ILE A 233 23.88 32.32 -24.82
CA ILE A 233 23.41 31.18 -25.62
C ILE A 233 24.59 30.36 -26.13
N LYS A 234 25.67 30.99 -26.54
CA LYS A 234 26.87 30.30 -26.98
C LYS A 234 27.47 29.46 -25.85
N ASP A 235 27.64 30.03 -24.66
CA ASP A 235 28.11 29.32 -23.46
C ASP A 235 27.20 28.13 -23.10
N LYS A 236 25.89 28.30 -23.23
CA LYS A 236 24.93 27.23 -22.95
C LYS A 236 24.96 26.11 -24.01
N LEU A 237 25.25 26.39 -25.28
CA LEU A 237 25.43 25.37 -26.32
C LEU A 237 26.62 24.47 -26.08
N ASP A 238 27.66 24.98 -25.42
CA ASP A 238 28.86 24.22 -25.06
C ASP A 238 28.70 23.41 -23.77
N ASN A 239 27.59 23.63 -23.03
CA ASN A 239 27.35 22.96 -21.76
C ASN A 239 26.78 21.54 -21.95
N GLN A 240 27.56 20.52 -21.61
CA GLN A 240 27.17 19.12 -21.70
C GLN A 240 26.14 18.66 -20.66
N GLU A 241 25.87 19.45 -19.64
CA GLU A 241 24.91 19.12 -18.57
C GLU A 241 23.46 19.51 -18.94
N ILE A 242 23.27 20.25 -20.02
CA ILE A 242 21.95 20.66 -20.53
C ILE A 242 21.34 19.52 -21.38
N SER A 243 20.03 19.35 -21.31
CA SER A 243 19.31 18.31 -22.08
C SER A 243 19.40 18.57 -23.59
N LYS A 244 19.24 17.50 -24.36
CA LYS A 244 19.21 17.61 -25.84
C LYS A 244 18.07 18.49 -26.34
N GLU A 245 16.95 18.48 -25.65
CA GLU A 245 15.76 19.24 -25.97
C GLU A 245 16.02 20.75 -25.85
N VAL A 246 16.56 21.19 -24.72
CA VAL A 246 16.91 22.58 -24.49
C VAL A 246 18.06 23.03 -25.42
N ILE A 247 19.05 22.19 -25.65
CA ILE A 247 20.12 22.46 -26.65
C ILE A 247 19.51 22.69 -28.05
N GLN A 248 18.50 21.93 -28.43
CA GLN A 248 17.81 22.12 -29.70
C GLN A 248 17.11 23.48 -29.77
N ILE A 249 16.51 23.93 -28.66
CA ILE A 249 15.89 25.26 -28.56
C ILE A 249 16.96 26.35 -28.76
N TYR A 250 18.08 26.28 -28.03
CA TYR A 250 19.18 27.23 -28.16
C TYR A 250 19.82 27.22 -29.56
N THR A 251 19.96 26.04 -30.15
CA THR A 251 20.45 25.90 -31.54
C THR A 251 19.50 26.59 -32.53
N ASN A 252 18.19 26.49 -32.31
CA ASN A 252 17.21 27.17 -33.14
C ASN A 252 17.28 28.70 -32.97
N ILE A 253 17.41 29.17 -31.71
CA ILE A 253 17.56 30.61 -31.43
C ILE A 253 18.84 31.13 -32.08
N GLN A 254 19.97 30.42 -31.92
CA GLN A 254 21.24 30.80 -32.54
C GLN A 254 21.13 30.90 -34.07
N LYS A 255 20.75 29.82 -34.74
CA LYS A 255 20.76 29.72 -36.21
C LYS A 255 19.70 30.55 -36.92
N ARG A 256 18.51 30.70 -36.31
CA ARG A 256 17.38 31.36 -36.97
C ARG A 256 17.31 32.85 -36.68
N PHE A 257 17.85 33.31 -35.56
CA PHE A 257 17.71 34.68 -35.09
C PHE A 257 19.04 35.37 -34.86
N ILE A 258 19.93 34.81 -34.02
CA ILE A 258 21.20 35.47 -33.67
C ILE A 258 22.13 35.54 -34.88
N ASP A 259 22.36 34.44 -35.59
CA ASP A 259 23.22 34.40 -36.78
C ASP A 259 22.69 35.22 -37.96
N LYS A 260 21.41 35.57 -37.91
CA LYS A 260 20.72 36.39 -38.92
C LYS A 260 20.48 37.81 -38.47
N GLU A 261 21.06 38.23 -37.34
CA GLU A 261 20.98 39.58 -36.77
C GLU A 261 19.53 40.07 -36.58
N LYS A 262 18.62 39.17 -36.21
CA LYS A 262 17.22 39.50 -35.96
C LYS A 262 17.03 40.16 -34.61
N SER A 263 15.88 40.85 -34.42
CA SER A 263 15.58 41.56 -33.20
C SER A 263 15.24 40.65 -32.03
N LEU A 264 15.37 41.17 -30.78
CA LEU A 264 14.98 40.45 -29.57
C LEU A 264 13.49 40.12 -29.56
N ASP A 265 12.64 40.98 -30.15
CA ASP A 265 11.19 40.75 -30.24
C ASP A 265 10.83 39.55 -31.08
N GLU A 266 11.58 39.29 -32.20
CA GLU A 266 11.40 38.09 -32.99
C GLU A 266 11.78 36.81 -32.23
N ILE A 267 12.81 36.88 -31.36
CA ILE A 267 13.19 35.77 -30.49
C ILE A 267 12.09 35.48 -29.46
N LYS A 268 11.54 36.53 -28.84
CA LYS A 268 10.43 36.41 -27.87
C LYS A 268 9.19 35.80 -28.52
N ASP A 269 8.82 36.30 -29.71
CA ASP A 269 7.68 35.77 -30.48
C ASP A 269 7.87 34.28 -30.82
N TYR A 270 9.10 33.89 -31.17
CA TYR A 270 9.43 32.49 -31.40
C TYR A 270 9.29 31.65 -30.12
N ILE A 271 9.80 32.13 -28.97
CA ILE A 271 9.72 31.41 -27.69
C ILE A 271 8.25 31.22 -27.29
N GLN A 272 7.44 32.26 -27.35
CA GLN A 272 6.01 32.18 -26.98
C GLN A 272 5.22 31.24 -27.88
N LYS A 273 5.50 31.20 -29.17
CA LYS A 273 4.71 30.41 -30.12
C LYS A 273 5.17 28.97 -30.30
N ASN A 274 6.48 28.69 -30.05
CA ASN A 274 7.07 27.43 -30.47
C ASN A 274 7.83 26.67 -29.39
N VAL A 275 8.08 27.29 -28.23
CA VAL A 275 8.88 26.68 -27.16
C VAL A 275 7.99 26.28 -25.99
N PHE A 276 7.09 27.16 -25.59
CA PHE A 276 6.20 26.90 -24.47
C PHE A 276 4.85 26.36 -24.90
N ALA A 277 4.34 25.43 -24.10
CA ALA A 277 3.02 24.86 -24.21
C ALA A 277 2.33 24.91 -22.85
N HIS A 278 1.01 24.79 -22.85
CA HIS A 278 0.19 24.68 -21.64
C HIS A 278 0.42 23.34 -20.95
N CYS A 279 0.71 23.37 -19.65
CA CYS A 279 0.87 22.15 -18.85
C CYS A 279 -0.49 21.63 -18.38
N TYR A 280 -0.83 20.41 -18.74
CA TYR A 280 -2.11 19.78 -18.35
C TYR A 280 -2.24 19.45 -16.85
N MET A 281 -1.14 19.51 -16.08
CA MET A 281 -1.18 19.18 -14.64
C MET A 281 -1.31 20.41 -13.73
N CYS A 282 -0.59 21.48 -14.01
CA CYS A 282 -0.58 22.70 -13.18
C CYS A 282 -1.12 23.94 -13.89
N GLU A 283 -1.62 23.77 -15.13
CA GLU A 283 -2.19 24.85 -15.96
C GLU A 283 -1.22 26.01 -16.24
N ASN A 284 0.08 25.80 -16.05
CA ASN A 284 1.11 26.79 -16.36
C ASN A 284 1.49 26.72 -17.84
N ASP A 285 1.65 27.86 -18.50
CA ASP A 285 2.01 27.99 -19.91
C ASP A 285 3.52 27.91 -20.18
N LYS A 286 4.29 27.25 -19.30
CA LYS A 286 5.75 27.12 -19.38
C LYS A 286 6.24 25.68 -19.49
N SER A 287 5.42 24.78 -20.02
CA SER A 287 5.87 23.45 -20.41
C SER A 287 6.67 23.54 -21.69
N LEU A 288 7.76 22.76 -21.80
CA LEU A 288 8.40 22.54 -23.10
C LEU A 288 7.43 21.77 -24.02
N THR A 289 7.62 21.90 -25.33
CA THR A 289 6.77 21.25 -26.33
C THR A 289 6.90 19.74 -26.36
N SER A 290 7.83 19.15 -25.59
CA SER A 290 7.93 17.70 -25.46
C SER A 290 6.74 17.11 -24.73
N ASN A 291 6.17 16.09 -25.33
CA ASN A 291 5.04 15.39 -24.77
C ASN A 291 5.47 14.36 -23.74
N TYR A 292 4.61 14.13 -22.78
CA TYR A 292 4.75 13.09 -21.78
C TYR A 292 3.73 11.99 -22.04
N SER A 293 4.19 10.74 -22.03
CA SER A 293 3.32 9.58 -22.25
C SER A 293 2.86 9.00 -20.90
N GLU A 294 1.57 8.72 -20.77
CA GLU A 294 1.02 8.00 -19.61
C GLU A 294 1.63 6.61 -19.42
N GLY A 295 2.12 5.99 -20.48
CA GLY A 295 2.87 4.73 -20.42
C GLY A 295 4.12 4.78 -19.54
N ASN A 296 4.55 5.98 -19.12
CA ASN A 296 5.57 6.15 -18.10
C ASN A 296 5.08 5.81 -16.68
N PHE A 297 3.76 5.67 -16.43
CA PHE A 297 3.19 5.32 -15.13
C PHE A 297 2.44 4.00 -15.18
N ILE A 298 3.06 2.92 -14.72
CA ILE A 298 2.51 1.56 -14.80
C ILE A 298 1.14 1.40 -14.15
N PRO A 299 0.84 1.94 -12.96
CA PRO A 299 -0.46 1.74 -12.34
C PRO A 299 -1.64 2.28 -13.17
N LEU A 300 -1.40 3.33 -13.97
CA LEU A 300 -2.40 3.96 -14.83
C LEU A 300 -2.23 3.59 -16.30
N ALA A 301 -1.08 3.01 -16.67
CA ALA A 301 -0.75 2.69 -18.04
C ALA A 301 -1.62 1.55 -18.57
N VAL A 302 -2.41 1.84 -19.55
CA VAL A 302 -3.26 0.87 -20.22
C VAL A 302 -2.63 0.43 -21.56
N SER A 303 -1.64 1.16 -22.10
CA SER A 303 -1.28 0.95 -23.49
C SER A 303 0.19 1.13 -23.86
N SER A 304 0.56 0.39 -24.90
CA SER A 304 1.60 0.76 -25.85
C SER A 304 1.14 1.92 -26.75
N ASP A 305 2.05 2.44 -27.57
CA ASP A 305 1.80 3.55 -28.53
C ASP A 305 0.56 3.38 -29.44
N ASN A 306 -0.02 2.20 -29.48
CA ASN A 306 -1.16 1.86 -30.34
C ASN A 306 -2.53 1.93 -29.63
N MET A 307 -2.59 2.09 -28.32
CA MET A 307 -3.84 2.20 -27.56
C MET A 307 -3.90 3.57 -26.90
N LYS A 308 -4.95 4.33 -27.17
CA LYS A 308 -5.17 5.66 -26.61
C LYS A 308 -6.05 5.58 -25.38
N ASN A 309 -5.70 6.35 -24.36
CA ASN A 309 -6.44 6.41 -23.12
C ASN A 309 -7.68 7.31 -23.28
N PHE A 310 -8.80 6.90 -22.72
CA PHE A 310 -10.03 7.68 -22.72
C PHE A 310 -9.96 8.94 -21.84
N PHE A 311 -9.07 8.98 -20.84
CA PHE A 311 -8.95 10.08 -19.91
C PHE A 311 -8.32 11.35 -20.51
N TRP A 312 -7.49 11.21 -21.55
CA TRP A 312 -6.73 12.30 -22.14
C TRP A 312 -7.24 12.65 -23.55
N ASN A 313 -8.52 12.73 -23.72
CA ASN A 313 -9.15 12.92 -25.05
C ASN A 313 -8.60 11.93 -26.09
N GLN A 314 -8.31 10.70 -25.66
CA GLN A 314 -7.72 9.64 -26.48
C GLN A 314 -6.31 9.96 -27.04
N ASN A 315 -5.61 10.90 -26.45
CA ASN A 315 -4.22 11.18 -26.75
C ASN A 315 -3.31 10.35 -25.83
N ALA A 316 -2.29 9.68 -26.41
CA ALA A 316 -1.31 8.94 -25.65
C ALA A 316 -0.22 9.84 -25.05
N GLU A 317 -0.09 11.05 -25.56
CA GLU A 317 0.91 12.02 -25.16
C GLU A 317 0.30 13.40 -24.97
N PHE A 318 0.74 14.11 -23.95
CA PHE A 318 0.28 15.47 -23.62
C PHE A 318 1.40 16.27 -22.93
N PRO A 319 1.42 17.60 -23.09
CA PRO A 319 2.43 18.44 -22.44
C PRO A 319 2.30 18.43 -20.92
N ILE A 320 3.39 18.15 -20.23
CA ILE A 320 3.54 18.33 -18.78
C ILE A 320 4.86 19.07 -18.53
N CYS A 321 4.85 20.13 -17.72
CA CYS A 321 6.07 20.84 -17.37
C CYS A 321 7.01 19.96 -16.53
N ASP A 322 8.32 20.28 -16.56
CA ASP A 322 9.33 19.45 -15.92
C ASP A 322 9.23 19.46 -14.38
N VAL A 323 8.67 20.51 -13.78
CA VAL A 323 8.36 20.52 -12.35
C VAL A 323 7.28 19.49 -12.02
N CYS A 324 6.20 19.42 -12.79
CA CYS A 324 5.16 18.41 -12.60
C CYS A 324 5.67 16.99 -12.85
N LYS A 325 6.53 16.78 -13.86
CA LYS A 325 7.22 15.49 -14.08
C LYS A 325 8.04 15.09 -12.85
N LEU A 326 8.77 16.05 -12.26
CA LEU A 326 9.57 15.81 -11.07
C LEU A 326 8.70 15.41 -9.86
N ILE A 327 7.57 16.08 -9.64
CA ILE A 327 6.60 15.71 -8.61
C ILE A 327 6.09 14.29 -8.84
N LEU A 328 5.71 13.94 -10.07
CA LEU A 328 5.27 12.59 -10.40
C LEU A 328 6.36 11.53 -10.15
N PHE A 329 7.64 11.82 -10.39
CA PHE A 329 8.74 10.91 -10.06
C PHE A 329 8.89 10.68 -8.54
N CYS A 330 8.34 11.55 -7.70
CA CYS A 330 8.35 11.39 -6.25
C CYS A 330 7.26 10.43 -5.72
N ILE A 331 6.31 9.98 -6.54
CA ILE A 331 5.22 9.07 -6.16
C ILE A 331 5.69 7.87 -5.31
N PRO A 332 6.78 7.14 -5.66
CA PRO A 332 7.24 6.00 -4.86
C PRO A 332 7.69 6.34 -3.44
N ALA A 333 7.99 7.61 -3.17
CA ALA A 333 8.30 8.11 -1.83
C ALA A 333 7.02 8.46 -1.05
N GLY A 334 5.94 8.87 -1.75
CA GLY A 334 4.67 9.23 -1.15
C GLY A 334 3.79 8.03 -0.79
N ILE A 335 3.90 6.95 -1.55
CA ILE A 335 3.09 5.75 -1.36
C ILE A 335 3.70 4.84 -0.29
N SER A 336 2.84 4.23 0.51
CA SER A 336 3.22 3.30 1.57
C SER A 336 3.00 1.85 1.13
N SER A 337 3.95 0.97 1.48
CA SER A 337 3.76 -0.48 1.34
C SER A 337 2.97 -0.99 2.53
N VAL A 338 1.88 -1.68 2.25
CA VAL A 338 0.90 -2.16 3.23
C VAL A 338 0.82 -3.68 3.16
N LYS A 339 1.03 -4.36 4.29
CA LYS A 339 0.88 -5.82 4.37
C LYS A 339 -0.58 -6.19 4.61
N LYS A 340 -1.11 -7.07 3.80
CA LYS A 340 -2.47 -7.62 3.92
C LYS A 340 -2.46 -9.13 3.89
N THR A 341 -3.37 -9.74 4.64
CA THR A 341 -3.61 -11.18 4.55
C THR A 341 -4.73 -11.44 3.53
N THR A 342 -4.41 -12.12 2.45
CA THR A 342 -5.38 -12.51 1.41
C THR A 342 -5.73 -13.99 1.52
N LYS A 343 -6.98 -14.34 1.19
CA LYS A 343 -7.41 -15.73 1.04
C LYS A 343 -7.23 -16.16 -0.41
N GLU A 344 -6.39 -17.16 -0.65
CA GLU A 344 -6.24 -17.77 -1.97
C GLU A 344 -6.76 -19.21 -1.93
N ASN A 345 -7.50 -19.62 -2.94
CA ASN A 345 -7.92 -21.01 -3.08
C ASN A 345 -6.86 -21.77 -3.90
N VAL A 346 -6.04 -22.54 -3.22
CA VAL A 346 -5.01 -23.36 -3.87
C VAL A 346 -5.44 -24.83 -3.77
N ASN A 347 -5.76 -25.44 -4.91
CA ASN A 347 -6.19 -26.84 -5.01
C ASN A 347 -7.41 -27.20 -4.12
N GLY A 348 -8.39 -26.28 -4.01
CA GLY A 348 -9.59 -26.49 -3.19
C GLY A 348 -9.42 -26.17 -1.70
N GLN A 349 -8.21 -25.84 -1.25
CA GLN A 349 -7.93 -25.41 0.13
C GLN A 349 -7.75 -23.91 0.20
N VAL A 350 -8.37 -23.29 1.20
CA VAL A 350 -8.20 -21.85 1.48
C VAL A 350 -6.89 -21.64 2.23
N VAL A 351 -5.91 -21.05 1.55
CA VAL A 351 -4.63 -20.69 2.14
C VAL A 351 -4.61 -19.19 2.40
N HIS A 352 -4.19 -18.81 3.61
CA HIS A 352 -3.95 -17.41 3.95
C HIS A 352 -2.52 -17.03 3.56
N ARG A 353 -2.38 -16.08 2.65
CA ARG A 353 -1.07 -15.52 2.28
C ARG A 353 -0.98 -14.06 2.66
N GLU A 354 0.14 -13.69 3.22
CA GLU A 354 0.49 -12.28 3.37
C GLU A 354 0.89 -11.72 2.01
N LYS A 355 0.28 -10.61 1.64
CA LYS A 355 0.55 -9.88 0.41
C LYS A 355 0.90 -8.45 0.75
N GLU A 356 1.89 -7.93 0.06
CA GLU A 356 2.29 -6.53 0.16
C GLU A 356 1.64 -5.76 -1.00
N VAL A 357 0.87 -4.73 -0.67
CA VAL A 357 0.19 -3.86 -1.62
C VAL A 357 0.61 -2.42 -1.41
N ASN A 358 0.47 -1.60 -2.43
CA ASN A 358 0.74 -0.17 -2.35
C ASN A 358 -0.52 0.56 -1.89
N GLY A 359 -0.40 1.39 -0.86
CA GLY A 359 -1.51 2.13 -0.28
C GLY A 359 -1.24 3.63 -0.21
N PHE A 360 -2.27 4.42 -0.48
CA PHE A 360 -2.26 5.87 -0.34
C PHE A 360 -3.59 6.36 0.23
N VAL A 361 -3.52 7.33 1.13
CA VAL A 361 -4.69 8.01 1.68
C VAL A 361 -4.78 9.39 1.07
N ASN A 362 -5.75 9.60 0.19
CA ASN A 362 -6.03 10.92 -0.34
C ASN A 362 -7.00 11.64 0.61
N TYR A 363 -6.44 12.61 1.32
CA TYR A 363 -7.18 13.49 2.21
C TYR A 363 -6.86 14.91 1.78
N ASP A 364 -7.72 15.51 0.99
CA ASP A 364 -7.47 16.73 0.22
C ASP A 364 -7.92 18.02 0.93
N THR A 365 -8.14 17.97 2.25
CA THR A 365 -8.49 19.15 3.03
C THR A 365 -7.33 20.12 3.17
N SER A 366 -6.12 19.60 3.41
CA SER A 366 -4.89 20.40 3.43
C SER A 366 -3.67 19.52 3.11
N VAL A 367 -2.59 20.17 2.63
CA VAL A 367 -1.30 19.49 2.39
C VAL A 367 -0.74 18.91 3.69
N ASP A 368 -0.89 19.61 4.80
CA ASP A 368 -0.42 19.19 6.12
C ASP A 368 -1.13 17.91 6.59
N ASP A 369 -2.46 17.87 6.45
CA ASP A 369 -3.24 16.71 6.85
C ASP A 369 -2.99 15.51 5.93
N LEU A 370 -2.89 15.77 4.62
CA LEU A 370 -2.51 14.75 3.65
C LEU A 370 -1.15 14.12 4.01
N LEU A 371 -0.16 14.94 4.35
CA LEU A 371 1.18 14.48 4.73
C LEU A 371 1.14 13.67 6.04
N LYS A 372 0.44 14.17 7.08
CA LYS A 372 0.28 13.50 8.38
C LYS A 372 -0.36 12.13 8.22
N MET A 373 -1.47 12.03 7.47
CA MET A 373 -2.18 10.76 7.25
C MET A 373 -1.31 9.72 6.56
N ASN A 374 -0.58 10.11 5.52
CA ASN A 374 0.30 9.19 4.81
C ASN A 374 1.59 8.85 5.59
N ASN A 375 2.10 9.75 6.43
CA ASN A 375 3.21 9.46 7.34
C ASN A 375 2.77 8.44 8.40
N TYR A 376 1.58 8.60 8.96
CA TYR A 376 0.99 7.64 9.88
C TYR A 376 0.83 6.25 9.22
N LEU A 377 0.23 6.19 8.03
CA LEU A 377 0.11 4.93 7.26
C LEU A 377 1.48 4.27 7.03
N SER A 378 2.51 5.05 6.72
CA SER A 378 3.88 4.54 6.51
C SER A 378 4.53 4.00 7.79
N GLN A 379 4.22 4.57 8.95
CA GLN A 379 4.74 4.11 10.25
C GLN A 379 4.05 2.82 10.69
N THR A 380 2.73 2.77 10.62
CA THR A 380 1.93 1.61 11.02
C THR A 380 2.23 0.39 10.15
N SER A 381 2.50 0.58 8.86
CA SER A 381 2.87 -0.51 7.95
C SER A 381 4.22 -1.18 8.28
N LYS A 382 5.08 -0.55 9.10
CA LYS A 382 6.39 -1.10 9.52
C LYS A 382 6.32 -1.97 10.77
N VAL A 383 5.21 -1.92 11.51
CA VAL A 383 5.04 -2.75 12.70
C VAL A 383 4.77 -4.19 12.26
N ASP A 384 5.66 -5.10 12.66
CA ASP A 384 5.61 -6.52 12.29
C ASP A 384 4.53 -7.26 13.11
N LYS A 385 3.28 -6.92 12.88
CA LYS A 385 2.13 -7.64 13.42
C LYS A 385 1.52 -8.43 12.27
N SER A 386 1.72 -9.73 12.27
CA SER A 386 1.32 -10.67 11.21
C SER A 386 -0.17 -10.71 10.86
N ILE A 387 -1.00 -9.85 11.48
CA ILE A 387 -2.46 -9.90 11.36
C ILE A 387 -3.06 -8.48 11.41
N TYR A 388 -2.39 -7.51 10.82
CA TYR A 388 -2.73 -6.10 10.97
C TYR A 388 -3.40 -5.51 9.72
N ASN A 389 -4.47 -4.74 9.90
CA ASN A 389 -5.04 -3.89 8.86
C ASN A 389 -4.68 -2.42 9.14
N PRO A 390 -3.71 -1.83 8.45
CA PRO A 390 -3.25 -0.46 8.73
C PRO A 390 -4.33 0.60 8.48
N TYR A 391 -5.32 0.33 7.64
CA TYR A 391 -6.43 1.26 7.42
C TYR A 391 -7.41 1.29 8.59
N GLU A 392 -7.62 0.16 9.25
CA GLU A 392 -8.41 0.09 10.48
C GLU A 392 -7.79 0.95 11.57
N GLU A 393 -6.47 0.80 11.80
CA GLU A 393 -5.78 1.57 12.83
C GLU A 393 -5.72 3.06 12.46
N LEU A 394 -5.52 3.39 11.19
CA LEU A 394 -5.59 4.76 10.71
C LEU A 394 -6.95 5.39 11.07
N ILE A 395 -8.06 4.72 10.75
CA ILE A 395 -9.40 5.22 11.02
C ILE A 395 -9.65 5.32 12.52
N LEU A 396 -9.30 4.29 13.30
CA LEU A 396 -9.47 4.29 14.74
C LEU A 396 -8.64 5.40 15.40
N ASN A 397 -7.41 5.64 14.95
CA ASN A 397 -6.60 6.73 15.48
C ASN A 397 -7.16 8.12 15.12
N ILE A 398 -7.69 8.30 13.92
CA ILE A 398 -8.37 9.56 13.57
C ILE A 398 -9.55 9.78 14.53
N VAL A 399 -10.34 8.75 14.80
CA VAL A 399 -11.48 8.79 15.70
C VAL A 399 -11.06 9.05 17.15
N GLU A 400 -9.94 8.48 17.61
CA GLU A 400 -9.47 8.62 18.99
C GLU A 400 -8.75 9.96 19.25
N GLN A 401 -7.99 10.46 18.29
CA GLN A 401 -7.19 11.68 18.47
C GLN A 401 -8.00 12.97 18.36
N GLN A 402 -9.09 12.95 17.64
CA GLN A 402 -9.94 14.12 17.46
C GLN A 402 -11.18 14.04 18.36
N LYS A 403 -11.11 14.64 19.56
CA LYS A 403 -12.24 14.68 20.53
C LYS A 403 -13.54 15.28 19.95
N ASN A 404 -13.47 16.07 18.89
CA ASN A 404 -14.59 16.71 18.21
C ASN A 404 -14.66 16.31 16.73
N LEU A 405 -14.26 15.08 16.41
CA LEU A 405 -14.31 14.56 15.04
C LEU A 405 -15.76 14.62 14.52
N GLN A 406 -15.93 15.34 13.44
CA GLN A 406 -17.21 15.35 12.73
C GLN A 406 -17.22 14.32 11.61
N GLU A 407 -18.39 13.76 11.32
CA GLU A 407 -18.57 12.73 10.29
C GLU A 407 -17.97 13.16 8.94
N TRP A 408 -18.15 14.44 8.55
CA TRP A 408 -17.64 14.98 7.28
C TRP A 408 -16.12 14.91 7.13
N GLN A 409 -15.37 14.89 8.23
CA GLN A 409 -13.92 14.77 8.18
C GLN A 409 -13.48 13.35 7.76
N LEU A 410 -14.22 12.33 8.15
CA LEU A 410 -13.99 10.96 7.68
C LEU A 410 -14.51 10.73 6.27
N GLU A 411 -15.56 11.44 5.85
CA GLU A 411 -16.13 11.32 4.49
C GLU A 411 -15.14 11.80 3.41
N ASN A 412 -14.26 12.73 3.73
CA ASN A 412 -13.25 13.24 2.80
C ASN A 412 -12.02 12.32 2.65
N ILE A 413 -12.00 11.18 3.35
CA ILE A 413 -10.91 10.21 3.22
C ILE A 413 -11.19 9.28 2.04
N PHE A 414 -10.32 9.35 1.05
CA PHE A 414 -10.31 8.47 -0.11
C PHE A 414 -9.06 7.59 -0.08
N ILE A 415 -9.23 6.28 0.01
CA ILE A 415 -8.12 5.34 0.09
C ILE A 415 -7.94 4.68 -1.26
N VAL A 416 -6.71 4.68 -1.75
CA VAL A 416 -6.30 4.02 -2.97
C VAL A 416 -5.36 2.88 -2.62
N GLU A 417 -5.64 1.72 -3.15
CA GLU A 417 -4.81 0.54 -3.02
C GLU A 417 -4.53 -0.02 -4.40
N PHE A 418 -3.27 -0.25 -4.71
CA PHE A 418 -2.92 -0.82 -5.99
C PHE A 418 -1.80 -1.86 -5.88
N GLU A 419 -1.83 -2.75 -6.83
CA GLU A 419 -0.90 -3.83 -6.98
C GLU A 419 -0.47 -3.93 -8.44
N THR A 420 0.83 -4.02 -8.65
CA THR A 420 1.42 -4.21 -9.96
C THR A 420 2.09 -5.58 -10.00
N GLU A 421 1.54 -6.52 -10.76
CA GLU A 421 2.20 -7.80 -11.03
C GLU A 421 2.91 -7.72 -12.37
N TYR A 422 4.18 -8.11 -12.36
CA TYR A 422 4.97 -8.19 -13.59
C TYR A 422 4.35 -9.20 -14.56
N LEU A 423 4.04 -8.77 -15.78
CA LEU A 423 3.40 -9.55 -16.87
C LEU A 423 1.92 -9.89 -16.67
N ALA A 424 1.26 -9.42 -15.61
CA ALA A 424 -0.17 -9.56 -15.41
C ALA A 424 -0.86 -8.17 -15.39
N PHE A 425 -2.01 -8.08 -14.81
CA PHE A 425 -2.79 -6.85 -14.78
C PHE A 425 -2.47 -6.05 -13.51
N SER A 426 -2.29 -4.74 -13.67
CA SER A 426 -2.34 -3.82 -12.53
C SER A 426 -3.76 -3.84 -11.96
N ARG A 427 -3.87 -3.98 -10.64
CA ARG A 427 -5.15 -3.89 -9.94
C ARG A 427 -5.16 -2.63 -9.10
N ILE A 428 -6.17 -1.80 -9.29
CA ILE A 428 -6.39 -0.60 -8.49
C ILE A 428 -7.74 -0.75 -7.82
N GLU A 429 -7.79 -0.58 -6.52
CA GLU A 429 -9.01 -0.54 -5.72
C GLU A 429 -9.14 0.84 -5.07
N TYR A 430 -10.33 1.42 -5.22
CA TYR A 430 -10.70 2.70 -4.64
C TYR A 430 -11.81 2.49 -3.62
N PHE A 431 -11.68 3.09 -2.45
CA PHE A 431 -12.76 3.12 -1.48
C PHE A 431 -12.74 4.42 -0.69
N ASN A 432 -13.92 4.99 -0.51
CA ASN A 432 -14.15 6.18 0.29
C ASN A 432 -15.00 5.82 1.50
N ILE A 433 -14.82 6.55 2.57
CA ILE A 433 -15.63 6.40 3.79
C ILE A 433 -16.91 7.18 3.58
N LYS A 434 -18.00 6.46 3.33
CA LYS A 434 -19.34 7.08 3.21
C LYS A 434 -19.83 7.56 4.57
N ARG A 435 -20.70 8.57 4.58
CA ARG A 435 -21.25 9.18 5.80
C ARG A 435 -21.75 8.18 6.82
N TYR A 436 -22.58 7.23 6.42
CA TYR A 436 -23.09 6.21 7.33
C TYR A 436 -22.00 5.27 7.89
N ILE A 437 -20.90 5.05 7.14
CA ILE A 437 -19.72 4.30 7.59
C ILE A 437 -18.93 5.14 8.59
N ALA A 438 -18.74 6.43 8.32
CA ALA A 438 -18.11 7.36 9.24
C ALA A 438 -18.86 7.40 10.58
N LYS A 439 -20.18 7.54 10.53
CA LYS A 439 -21.06 7.50 11.70
C LYS A 439 -20.96 6.19 12.47
N PHE A 440 -20.90 5.05 11.76
CA PHE A 440 -20.68 3.75 12.39
C PHE A 440 -19.36 3.70 13.17
N PHE A 441 -18.27 4.20 12.60
CA PHE A 441 -16.97 4.19 13.27
C PHE A 441 -16.94 5.10 14.50
N VAL A 442 -17.56 6.27 14.43
CA VAL A 442 -17.59 7.25 15.53
C VAL A 442 -18.47 6.74 16.70
N GLU A 443 -19.66 6.21 16.42
CA GLU A 443 -20.66 5.94 17.46
C GLU A 443 -20.74 4.47 17.90
N TYR A 444 -20.45 3.51 17.00
CA TYR A 444 -20.78 2.10 17.24
C TYR A 444 -19.58 1.15 17.21
N SER A 445 -18.42 1.56 16.72
CA SER A 445 -17.26 0.67 16.53
C SER A 445 -16.75 0.07 17.84
N GLN A 446 -16.69 0.88 18.90
CA GLN A 446 -16.22 0.41 20.22
C GLN A 446 -17.07 -0.70 20.81
N ASN A 447 -18.40 -0.59 20.67
CA ASN A 447 -19.37 -1.54 21.21
C ASN A 447 -19.65 -2.74 20.27
N THR A 448 -18.93 -2.85 19.16
CA THR A 448 -19.07 -3.91 18.15
C THR A 448 -17.75 -4.49 17.72
N LEU A 449 -16.97 -3.78 16.93
CA LEU A 449 -15.69 -4.28 16.40
C LEU A 449 -14.68 -4.65 17.51
N ASN A 450 -14.61 -3.87 18.60
CA ASN A 450 -13.67 -4.13 19.68
C ASN A 450 -14.04 -5.34 20.53
N ILE A 451 -15.30 -5.78 20.50
CA ILE A 451 -15.77 -6.98 21.21
C ILE A 451 -15.40 -8.26 20.44
N MET A 452 -15.09 -8.16 19.13
CA MET A 452 -14.73 -9.33 18.33
C MET A 452 -13.40 -9.94 18.80
N LYS A 453 -13.43 -11.22 19.16
CA LYS A 453 -12.24 -11.95 19.64
C LYS A 453 -11.36 -12.49 18.51
N ASP A 454 -11.96 -12.81 17.36
CA ASP A 454 -11.22 -13.27 16.18
C ASP A 454 -10.72 -12.08 15.37
N TYR A 455 -9.46 -11.75 15.57
CA TYR A 455 -8.82 -10.62 14.90
C TYR A 455 -8.77 -10.78 13.37
N ARG A 456 -8.56 -12.00 12.84
CA ARG A 456 -8.55 -12.23 11.38
C ARG A 456 -9.92 -11.95 10.76
N TYR A 457 -10.96 -12.41 11.43
CA TYR A 457 -12.33 -12.16 10.98
C TYR A 457 -12.71 -10.69 11.11
N LYS A 458 -12.26 -10.01 12.18
CA LYS A 458 -12.42 -8.56 12.36
C LYS A 458 -11.85 -7.79 11.17
N ILE A 459 -10.61 -8.11 10.73
CA ILE A 459 -9.99 -7.48 9.55
C ILE A 459 -10.85 -7.68 8.29
N GLN A 460 -11.37 -8.88 8.08
CA GLN A 460 -12.21 -9.16 6.92
C GLN A 460 -13.52 -8.34 6.94
N ILE A 461 -14.13 -8.21 8.12
CA ILE A 461 -15.32 -7.35 8.31
C ILE A 461 -14.97 -5.90 7.98
N MET A 462 -13.84 -5.40 8.47
CA MET A 462 -13.38 -4.04 8.16
C MET A 462 -13.16 -3.81 6.66
N ASP A 463 -12.51 -4.75 5.96
CA ASP A 463 -12.32 -4.66 4.51
C ASP A 463 -13.67 -4.58 3.76
N TYR A 464 -14.67 -5.37 4.21
CA TYR A 464 -16.01 -5.32 3.63
C TYR A 464 -16.71 -4.00 3.89
N ILE A 465 -16.58 -3.44 5.11
CA ILE A 465 -17.17 -2.14 5.49
C ILE A 465 -16.56 -1.03 4.62
N LEU A 466 -15.24 -0.95 4.58
CA LEU A 466 -14.51 0.07 3.83
C LEU A 466 -14.80 0.01 2.32
N LYS A 467 -14.96 -1.20 1.78
CA LYS A 467 -15.32 -1.44 0.37
C LYS A 467 -16.84 -1.37 0.12
N ASN A 468 -17.62 -0.97 1.10
CA ASN A 468 -19.09 -0.87 1.02
C ASN A 468 -19.76 -2.17 0.52
N LYS A 469 -19.23 -3.34 0.93
CA LYS A 469 -19.79 -4.66 0.60
C LYS A 469 -20.74 -5.13 1.68
N ASP A 470 -21.83 -5.80 1.31
CA ASP A 470 -22.76 -6.39 2.29
C ASP A 470 -22.08 -7.53 3.07
N LEU A 471 -22.12 -7.45 4.39
CA LEU A 471 -21.51 -8.41 5.29
C LEU A 471 -22.17 -9.78 5.26
N LYS A 472 -23.41 -9.92 4.73
CA LYS A 472 -24.13 -11.21 4.70
C LYS A 472 -23.32 -12.33 4.05
N TYR A 473 -22.52 -12.02 3.04
CA TYR A 473 -21.72 -13.02 2.32
C TYR A 473 -20.58 -13.59 3.19
N ILE A 474 -19.86 -12.71 3.89
CA ILE A 474 -18.77 -13.12 4.76
C ILE A 474 -19.28 -13.80 6.03
N ILE A 475 -20.43 -13.35 6.58
CA ILE A 475 -21.09 -13.98 7.72
C ILE A 475 -21.52 -15.41 7.37
N ASN A 476 -22.19 -15.61 6.23
CA ASN A 476 -22.62 -16.93 5.79
C ASN A 476 -21.42 -17.86 5.55
N SER A 477 -20.36 -17.36 4.94
CA SER A 477 -19.11 -18.12 4.74
C SER A 477 -18.47 -18.52 6.06
N ARG A 478 -18.42 -17.62 7.03
CA ARG A 478 -17.85 -17.88 8.35
C ARG A 478 -18.64 -18.91 9.14
N LEU A 479 -19.97 -18.81 9.15
CA LEU A 479 -20.83 -19.77 9.83
C LEU A 479 -20.66 -21.18 9.25
N ARG A 480 -20.50 -21.33 7.94
CA ARG A 480 -20.18 -22.63 7.31
C ARG A 480 -18.82 -23.17 7.72
N GLU A 481 -17.82 -22.32 7.81
CA GLU A 481 -16.48 -22.69 8.26
C GLU A 481 -16.51 -23.14 9.74
N GLU A 482 -17.27 -22.47 10.60
CA GLU A 482 -17.43 -22.84 12.01
C GLU A 482 -18.13 -24.19 12.19
N LEU A 483 -19.12 -24.53 11.37
CA LEU A 483 -19.78 -25.83 11.40
C LEU A 483 -18.82 -27.02 11.12
N SER A 484 -17.73 -26.78 10.39
CA SER A 484 -16.76 -27.82 10.07
C SER A 484 -15.67 -28.00 11.14
N LYS A 485 -15.68 -27.19 12.21
CA LYS A 485 -14.68 -27.23 13.29
C LYS A 485 -15.14 -28.07 14.47
N GLU A 486 -14.20 -28.70 15.14
CA GLU A 486 -14.47 -29.43 16.39
C GLU A 486 -14.93 -28.49 17.52
N THR A 487 -14.37 -27.27 17.59
CA THR A 487 -14.79 -26.23 18.54
C THR A 487 -15.54 -25.14 17.80
N GLN A 488 -16.87 -25.26 17.78
CA GLN A 488 -17.76 -24.32 17.10
C GLN A 488 -17.97 -23.06 17.94
N ASN A 489 -17.90 -21.87 17.32
CA ASN A 489 -18.16 -20.59 17.98
C ASN A 489 -18.81 -19.57 17.04
N GLY A 490 -20.08 -19.31 17.23
CA GLY A 490 -20.86 -18.34 16.44
C GLY A 490 -20.80 -16.89 16.92
N PHE A 491 -20.16 -16.59 18.08
CA PHE A 491 -20.20 -15.27 18.68
C PHE A 491 -19.71 -14.14 17.77
N ASN A 492 -18.57 -14.35 17.11
CA ASN A 492 -18.04 -13.32 16.20
C ASN A 492 -18.96 -13.09 14.99
N SER A 493 -19.64 -14.13 14.49
CA SER A 493 -20.65 -14.01 13.42
C SER A 493 -21.91 -13.28 13.90
N PHE A 494 -22.31 -13.46 15.16
CA PHE A 494 -23.35 -12.68 15.79
C PHE A 494 -22.99 -11.19 15.87
N ILE A 495 -21.78 -10.85 16.30
CA ILE A 495 -21.33 -9.45 16.33
C ILE A 495 -21.29 -8.87 14.89
N ALA A 496 -20.79 -9.61 13.90
CA ALA A 496 -20.82 -9.19 12.51
C ALA A 496 -22.25 -8.94 11.99
N THR A 497 -23.23 -9.73 12.45
CA THR A 497 -24.64 -9.54 12.11
C THR A 497 -25.19 -8.26 12.73
N ARG A 498 -24.81 -7.93 13.96
CA ARG A 498 -25.15 -6.64 14.61
C ARG A 498 -24.55 -5.47 13.84
N ILE A 499 -23.28 -5.56 13.44
CA ILE A 499 -22.62 -4.54 12.62
C ILE A 499 -23.39 -4.33 11.30
N ARG A 500 -23.76 -5.41 10.62
CA ARG A 500 -24.54 -5.36 9.38
C ARG A 500 -25.87 -4.65 9.57
N LEU A 501 -26.59 -4.99 10.64
CA LEU A 501 -27.87 -4.33 10.99
C LEU A 501 -27.69 -2.83 11.18
N ILE A 502 -26.70 -2.42 12.00
CA ILE A 502 -26.41 -1.01 12.26
C ILE A 502 -26.11 -0.26 10.95
N LEU A 503 -25.22 -0.81 10.12
CA LEU A 503 -24.88 -0.20 8.83
C LEU A 503 -26.11 -0.07 7.90
N ASN A 504 -27.00 -1.08 7.88
CA ASN A 504 -28.22 -1.04 7.07
C ASN A 504 -29.22 -0.01 7.58
N LEU A 505 -29.33 0.17 8.89
CA LEU A 505 -30.15 1.22 9.48
C LEU A 505 -29.58 2.61 9.19
N LEU A 506 -28.27 2.81 9.41
CA LEU A 506 -27.58 4.08 9.15
C LEU A 506 -27.71 4.54 7.67
N LYS A 507 -27.83 3.61 6.72
CA LYS A 507 -28.10 3.95 5.31
C LYS A 507 -29.47 4.60 5.07
N LYS A 508 -30.42 4.43 5.98
CA LYS A 508 -31.81 4.94 5.83
C LYS A 508 -31.99 6.40 6.29
N GLU A 509 -30.96 6.99 6.93
CA GLU A 509 -30.89 8.41 7.38
C GLU A 509 -32.14 8.94 8.13
N ASP A 510 -32.63 8.21 9.11
CA ASP A 510 -33.85 8.52 9.85
C ASP A 510 -33.57 9.24 11.20
N MET A 511 -34.47 10.11 11.67
CA MET A 511 -34.28 10.89 12.90
C MET A 511 -34.29 10.07 14.20
N GLU A 512 -34.91 8.88 14.23
CA GLU A 512 -35.02 8.02 15.42
C GLU A 512 -34.04 6.84 15.41
N MET A 513 -32.90 7.04 14.79
CA MET A 513 -31.94 5.96 14.46
C MET A 513 -31.49 5.18 15.71
N ASP A 514 -31.10 5.87 16.78
CA ASP A 514 -30.52 5.23 17.97
C ASP A 514 -31.51 4.32 18.69
N GLU A 515 -32.80 4.71 18.76
CA GLU A 515 -33.81 3.86 19.34
C GLU A 515 -34.09 2.62 18.48
N ARG A 516 -34.10 2.78 17.15
CA ARG A 516 -34.27 1.67 16.22
C ARG A 516 -33.09 0.69 16.29
N VAL A 517 -31.84 1.20 16.40
CA VAL A 517 -30.63 0.38 16.58
C VAL A 517 -30.72 -0.41 17.88
N LYS A 518 -31.07 0.23 19.01
CA LYS A 518 -31.22 -0.43 20.32
C LYS A 518 -32.29 -1.51 20.28
N LYS A 519 -33.49 -1.20 19.78
CA LYS A 519 -34.61 -2.13 19.68
C LYS A 519 -34.29 -3.36 18.83
N ASN A 520 -33.72 -3.17 17.65
CA ASN A 520 -33.42 -4.28 16.74
C ASN A 520 -32.21 -5.10 17.19
N ASN A 521 -31.18 -4.48 17.82
CA ASN A 521 -30.11 -5.22 18.47
C ASN A 521 -30.59 -6.10 19.63
N ALA A 522 -31.60 -5.63 20.42
CA ALA A 522 -32.21 -6.46 21.45
C ALA A 522 -32.89 -7.70 20.84
N LYS A 523 -33.63 -7.54 19.73
CA LYS A 523 -34.24 -8.68 19.02
C LYS A 523 -33.18 -9.69 18.53
N LEU A 524 -32.09 -9.22 17.93
CA LEU A 524 -30.99 -10.11 17.52
C LEU A 524 -30.39 -10.87 18.70
N SER A 525 -30.24 -10.21 19.85
CA SER A 525 -29.73 -10.86 21.06
C SER A 525 -30.69 -11.93 21.59
N VAL A 526 -32.00 -11.70 21.53
CA VAL A 526 -33.02 -12.72 21.87
C VAL A 526 -32.90 -13.94 20.96
N LEU A 527 -32.76 -13.74 19.64
CA LEU A 527 -32.59 -14.84 18.67
C LEU A 527 -31.29 -15.62 18.89
N TYR A 528 -30.20 -14.93 19.15
CA TYR A 528 -28.92 -15.56 19.47
C TYR A 528 -29.02 -16.44 20.73
N ASN A 529 -29.55 -15.90 21.81
CA ASN A 529 -29.72 -16.63 23.08
C ASN A 529 -30.68 -17.82 22.93
N LEU A 530 -31.73 -17.69 22.12
CA LEU A 530 -32.63 -18.79 21.79
C LEU A 530 -31.89 -19.90 21.06
N GLY A 531 -31.03 -19.54 20.08
CA GLY A 531 -30.18 -20.51 19.39
C GLY A 531 -29.24 -21.24 20.34
N VAL A 532 -28.58 -20.52 21.27
CA VAL A 532 -27.72 -21.11 22.31
C VAL A 532 -28.48 -22.08 23.19
N SER A 533 -29.71 -21.70 23.66
CA SER A 533 -30.53 -22.57 24.47
C SER A 533 -30.93 -23.88 23.74
N ILE A 534 -31.23 -23.78 22.45
CA ILE A 534 -31.56 -24.96 21.62
C ILE A 534 -30.32 -25.84 21.41
N HIS A 535 -29.17 -25.24 21.17
CA HIS A 535 -27.90 -25.96 21.07
C HIS A 535 -27.62 -26.79 22.32
N GLU A 536 -27.71 -26.20 23.48
CA GLU A 536 -27.48 -26.88 24.78
C GLU A 536 -28.42 -28.07 24.99
N GLU A 537 -29.71 -27.90 24.66
CA GLU A 537 -30.69 -28.96 24.82
C GLU A 537 -30.48 -30.13 23.86
N LEU A 538 -30.18 -29.85 22.59
CA LEU A 538 -29.90 -30.91 21.61
C LEU A 538 -28.59 -31.66 21.98
N LYS A 539 -27.62 -30.95 22.48
CA LYS A 539 -26.36 -31.56 22.95
C LYS A 539 -26.55 -32.41 24.19
N ALA A 540 -27.37 -31.96 25.13
CA ALA A 540 -27.76 -32.76 26.30
C ALA A 540 -28.50 -34.05 25.92
N LYS A 541 -29.29 -34.02 24.81
CA LYS A 541 -29.97 -35.18 24.26
C LYS A 541 -29.08 -36.04 23.36
N LYS A 542 -27.79 -35.68 23.15
CA LYS A 542 -26.83 -36.33 22.23
C LYS A 542 -27.31 -36.37 20.76
N GLU A 543 -27.99 -35.32 20.32
CA GLU A 543 -28.56 -35.17 18.99
C GLU A 543 -27.75 -34.19 18.10
N ASP A 544 -26.42 -34.21 18.22
CA ASP A 544 -25.50 -33.31 17.49
C ASP A 544 -25.69 -33.38 15.96
N ASN A 545 -25.89 -34.57 15.41
CA ASN A 545 -26.15 -34.76 13.98
C ASN A 545 -27.43 -34.04 13.49
N LYS A 546 -28.44 -33.92 14.35
CA LYS A 546 -29.67 -33.19 14.02
C LYS A 546 -29.42 -31.70 14.02
N LEU A 547 -28.63 -31.22 14.98
CA LEU A 547 -28.25 -29.81 15.10
C LEU A 547 -27.50 -29.35 13.84
N ASP A 548 -26.48 -30.10 13.42
CA ASP A 548 -25.71 -29.80 12.22
C ASP A 548 -26.58 -29.84 10.96
N GLY A 549 -27.47 -30.83 10.84
CA GLY A 549 -28.41 -30.96 9.74
C GLY A 549 -29.38 -29.78 9.61
N TYR A 550 -29.93 -29.32 10.74
CA TYR A 550 -30.80 -28.14 10.78
C TYR A 550 -30.05 -26.87 10.43
N THR A 551 -28.89 -26.66 11.03
CA THR A 551 -28.05 -25.50 10.81
C THR A 551 -27.61 -25.37 9.35
N TYR A 552 -27.21 -26.49 8.74
CA TYR A 552 -26.81 -26.53 7.33
C TYR A 552 -27.98 -26.18 6.38
N LYS A 553 -29.18 -26.73 6.64
CA LYS A 553 -30.39 -26.41 5.86
C LYS A 553 -30.75 -24.92 5.97
N MET A 554 -30.70 -24.37 7.18
CA MET A 554 -30.97 -22.96 7.40
C MET A 554 -29.98 -22.04 6.70
N LEU A 555 -28.67 -22.36 6.74
CA LEU A 555 -27.66 -21.61 5.99
C LEU A 555 -27.88 -21.66 4.47
N ASN A 556 -28.34 -22.78 3.96
CA ASN A 556 -28.68 -22.90 2.54
C ASN A 556 -29.92 -22.08 2.18
N SER A 557 -30.97 -22.12 3.02
CA SER A 557 -32.18 -21.34 2.80
C SER A 557 -31.92 -19.83 2.88
N ILE A 558 -31.04 -19.35 3.76
CA ILE A 558 -30.62 -17.95 3.80
C ILE A 558 -29.87 -17.58 2.52
N LYS A 559 -28.91 -18.42 2.09
CA LYS A 559 -28.13 -18.17 0.88
C LYS A 559 -29.00 -18.09 -0.38
N SER A 560 -30.05 -18.92 -0.45
CA SER A 560 -30.98 -18.96 -1.58
C SER A 560 -32.14 -17.97 -1.46
N GLY A 561 -32.29 -17.27 -0.33
CA GLY A 561 -33.44 -16.39 -0.06
C GLY A 561 -34.75 -17.14 0.22
N ASN A 562 -34.69 -18.46 0.51
CA ASN A 562 -35.87 -19.29 0.71
C ASN A 562 -36.43 -19.18 2.14
N LYS A 563 -37.22 -18.12 2.36
CA LYS A 563 -37.85 -17.81 3.64
C LYS A 563 -38.75 -18.94 4.15
N LYS A 564 -39.47 -19.63 3.25
CA LYS A 564 -40.38 -20.71 3.60
C LYS A 564 -39.64 -21.93 4.16
N GLU A 565 -38.56 -22.36 3.49
CA GLU A 565 -37.76 -23.47 3.96
C GLU A 565 -37.08 -23.17 5.30
N PHE A 566 -36.60 -21.94 5.48
CA PHE A 566 -36.05 -21.49 6.75
C PHE A 566 -37.09 -21.62 7.89
N MET A 567 -38.29 -21.08 7.69
CA MET A 567 -39.37 -21.17 8.67
C MET A 567 -39.84 -22.59 8.95
N ASP A 568 -39.89 -23.46 7.95
CA ASP A 568 -40.20 -24.89 8.13
C ASP A 568 -39.19 -25.58 9.07
N VAL A 569 -37.88 -25.27 8.92
CA VAL A 569 -36.87 -25.78 9.85
C VAL A 569 -37.02 -25.21 11.25
N VAL A 570 -37.29 -23.89 11.39
CA VAL A 570 -37.56 -23.25 12.68
C VAL A 570 -38.72 -23.92 13.39
N ILE A 571 -39.86 -24.14 12.70
CA ILE A 571 -41.04 -24.80 13.23
C ILE A 571 -40.71 -26.22 13.71
N ARG A 572 -40.01 -27.01 12.90
CA ARG A 572 -39.60 -28.39 13.25
C ARG A 572 -38.72 -28.46 14.49
N ILE A 573 -37.75 -27.56 14.60
CA ILE A 573 -36.89 -27.47 15.80
C ILE A 573 -37.74 -27.21 17.04
N HIS A 574 -38.57 -26.18 17.02
CA HIS A 574 -39.39 -25.79 18.18
C HIS A 574 -40.42 -26.88 18.55
N MET A 575 -41.06 -27.51 17.55
CA MET A 575 -41.96 -28.64 17.79
C MET A 575 -41.24 -29.83 18.42
N SER A 576 -40.03 -30.17 17.96
CA SER A 576 -39.25 -31.29 18.51
C SER A 576 -38.80 -31.05 19.96
N MET A 577 -38.78 -29.78 20.39
CA MET A 577 -38.37 -29.36 21.73
C MET A 577 -39.54 -28.95 22.63
N GLY A 578 -40.76 -28.92 22.10
CA GLY A 578 -41.94 -28.47 22.84
C GLY A 578 -41.87 -27.01 23.28
N LYS A 579 -41.17 -26.16 22.47
CA LYS A 579 -41.00 -24.72 22.77
C LYS A 579 -41.86 -23.85 21.87
N ASP A 580 -42.30 -22.73 22.41
CA ASP A 580 -43.00 -21.69 21.65
C ASP A 580 -42.03 -21.01 20.65
N ILE A 581 -42.58 -20.64 19.50
CA ILE A 581 -41.83 -19.91 18.48
C ILE A 581 -41.84 -18.42 18.81
N SER A 582 -40.67 -17.81 18.88
CA SER A 582 -40.56 -16.37 19.12
C SER A 582 -41.29 -15.55 18.03
N PRO A 583 -42.10 -14.57 18.38
CA PRO A 583 -42.78 -13.69 17.42
C PRO A 583 -41.83 -12.97 16.47
N ILE A 584 -40.54 -12.81 16.84
CA ILE A 584 -39.53 -12.17 15.99
C ILE A 584 -39.34 -12.93 14.66
N PHE A 585 -39.55 -14.25 14.63
CA PHE A 585 -39.47 -15.02 13.38
C PHE A 585 -40.57 -14.67 12.37
N LEU A 586 -41.69 -14.07 12.79
CA LEU A 586 -42.73 -13.58 11.87
C LEU A 586 -42.20 -12.44 10.99
N GLU A 587 -41.22 -11.68 11.49
CA GLU A 587 -40.59 -10.60 10.73
C GLU A 587 -39.83 -11.11 9.49
N VAL A 588 -39.44 -12.39 9.42
CA VAL A 588 -38.87 -13.03 8.23
C VAL A 588 -39.75 -12.87 6.99
N MET A 589 -41.07 -12.87 7.17
CA MET A 589 -42.04 -12.79 6.09
C MET A 589 -42.51 -11.33 5.83
N GLN A 590 -42.09 -10.40 6.66
CA GLN A 590 -42.42 -8.98 6.59
C GLN A 590 -41.26 -8.15 6.09
N ASP A 591 -41.54 -6.99 5.54
CA ASP A 591 -40.51 -6.00 5.17
C ASP A 591 -40.33 -5.01 6.32
N THR A 592 -39.51 -5.40 7.29
CA THR A 592 -39.19 -4.61 8.48
C THR A 592 -37.73 -4.14 8.46
N ASP A 593 -37.33 -3.40 9.50
CA ASP A 593 -35.93 -3.01 9.69
C ASP A 593 -34.99 -4.20 9.88
N LEU A 594 -35.54 -5.31 10.39
CA LEU A 594 -34.82 -6.54 10.63
C LEU A 594 -35.04 -7.49 9.45
N ASP A 595 -34.07 -7.53 8.54
CA ASP A 595 -34.17 -8.36 7.35
C ASP A 595 -34.00 -9.86 7.66
N PHE A 596 -34.40 -10.68 6.71
CA PHE A 596 -34.34 -12.15 6.79
C PHE A 596 -32.98 -12.69 7.12
N GLU A 597 -31.94 -12.14 6.46
CA GLU A 597 -30.57 -12.56 6.65
C GLU A 597 -30.07 -12.26 8.07
N SER A 598 -30.40 -11.10 8.63
CA SER A 598 -30.01 -10.73 10.01
C SER A 598 -30.69 -11.60 11.05
N ILE A 599 -32.00 -11.90 10.89
CA ILE A 599 -32.71 -12.84 11.73
C ILE A 599 -32.08 -14.22 11.69
N GLY A 600 -31.89 -14.75 10.49
CA GLY A 600 -31.34 -16.06 10.27
C GLY A 600 -29.90 -16.24 10.76
N HIS A 601 -29.02 -15.30 10.41
CA HIS A 601 -27.63 -15.34 10.86
C HIS A 601 -27.50 -15.22 12.37
N SER A 602 -28.30 -14.39 13.03
CA SER A 602 -28.26 -14.26 14.48
C SER A 602 -28.68 -15.56 15.17
N PHE A 603 -29.78 -16.17 14.74
CA PHE A 603 -30.27 -17.43 15.30
C PHE A 603 -29.27 -18.57 15.06
N ILE A 604 -28.75 -18.71 13.84
CA ILE A 604 -27.75 -19.72 13.51
C ILE A 604 -26.46 -19.51 14.28
N SER A 605 -26.01 -18.25 14.48
CA SER A 605 -24.86 -17.96 15.31
C SER A 605 -25.02 -18.51 16.73
N GLY A 606 -26.22 -18.43 17.29
CA GLY A 606 -26.55 -19.05 18.57
C GLY A 606 -26.53 -20.57 18.52
N LEU A 607 -27.09 -21.18 17.46
CA LEU A 607 -27.10 -22.63 17.30
C LEU A 607 -25.68 -23.24 17.18
N ILE A 608 -24.70 -22.47 16.73
CA ILE A 608 -23.30 -22.88 16.60
C ILE A 608 -22.49 -22.56 17.87
N SER A 609 -23.04 -21.76 18.80
CA SER A 609 -22.29 -21.29 19.98
C SER A 609 -22.55 -22.17 21.20
N ASN A 610 -21.46 -22.64 21.81
CA ASN A 610 -21.52 -23.16 23.18
C ASN A 610 -21.68 -22.02 24.19
N LYS A 611 -22.34 -22.25 25.32
CA LYS A 611 -22.37 -21.29 26.43
C LYS A 611 -20.95 -21.00 26.90
N PHE A 612 -20.62 -19.73 27.04
CA PHE A 612 -19.34 -19.37 27.66
C PHE A 612 -19.31 -19.94 29.07
N GLU A 613 -18.51 -20.94 29.34
CA GLU A 613 -18.05 -21.18 30.69
C GLU A 613 -17.33 -19.91 31.13
N LYS A 614 -17.93 -19.20 32.11
CA LYS A 614 -17.17 -18.21 32.88
C LYS A 614 -16.02 -18.98 33.49
N LYS A 615 -14.81 -18.82 32.96
CA LYS A 615 -13.61 -19.08 33.76
C LYS A 615 -13.67 -18.05 34.88
N ASP A 616 -14.02 -18.52 36.07
CA ASP A 616 -13.76 -17.79 37.29
C ASP A 616 -12.26 -17.48 37.32
N GLU A 617 -11.95 -16.16 37.31
CA GLU A 617 -10.61 -15.66 37.61
C GLU A 617 -10.32 -15.82 39.10
#